data_3c14588b4f7fe0b8256f9ff1134ed2f0
#
_entry.id   3c14588b4f7fe0b8256f9ff1134ed2f0
#
_cell.length_a   1.000
_cell.length_b   1.000
_cell.length_c   1.000
_cell.angle_alpha   90.00
_cell.angle_beta   90.00
_cell.angle_gamma   90.00
#
_symmetry.space_group_name_H-M   'P 1'
#
loop_
_entity.id
_entity.type
_entity.pdbx_description
1 polymer ?
#
loop_
_entity_poly.entity_id
_entity_poly.type
_entity_poly.pdbx_seq_one_letter_code
_entity_poly.pdbx_strand_id
1 'polypeptide(L)'
;MGIKMNTHFLMDGDKLDGAIASKIPDYVVSYGTKRYCNFVGMILQDEDIFFSFPKHFDYQSLTDDEKIEVMNGMLHLFYRGGAGSGTGEQNQFPFDSYQTVVRYMKNYGLYQRQTKVEKFGYSGRVDWNKTIRKSNAVIQKNGIVFMPFVTIRNINYSEFISECMEYVLSYSFESYSKFVDIFYSYSNFPSNPIFKDFSRCILELERIRGNYFKDEEKKLINALIQFFRWRTSTLSNVILATTKFDTYWETMIEVFLNGNFNRIDSRTDKILWGDHSGVTFSKPDKMYIEAESLRRSGYPTGGKKIQFDHFHIDKEKKEIILLDSKYIYNDKFKDLNFKQAFYYYHLKSIYGDEYNIFNGLLAPTSGEYRVEIHVNRKDKTEDMGDETVDGLKIVEHYINMSDVLRYSKDNISKFLSTLAINERSE
;
A
#
# COMPACT_ATOMS: atom_id res chain seq x y z
N MET A 1 13.56 -23.60 19.21
CA MET A 1 14.92 -23.13 18.89
C MET A 1 14.73 -21.90 18.01
N GLY A 2 14.93 -20.68 18.54
CA GLY A 2 14.73 -19.47 17.75
C GLY A 2 15.85 -19.36 16.71
N ILE A 3 15.50 -19.31 15.43
CA ILE A 3 16.44 -18.99 14.35
C ILE A 3 16.99 -17.60 14.65
N LYS A 4 18.29 -17.47 14.80
CA LYS A 4 18.94 -16.18 15.00
C LYS A 4 19.04 -15.54 13.61
N MET A 5 18.14 -14.59 13.32
CA MET A 5 18.14 -13.84 12.07
C MET A 5 19.24 -12.78 12.08
N ASN A 6 19.91 -12.60 10.95
CA ASN A 6 20.84 -11.50 10.76
C ASN A 6 20.08 -10.28 10.26
N THR A 7 20.10 -9.18 11.01
CA THR A 7 19.37 -7.96 10.66
C THR A 7 20.31 -6.98 9.96
N HIS A 8 19.87 -6.48 8.80
CA HIS A 8 20.57 -5.49 7.99
C HIS A 8 19.72 -4.24 7.84
N PHE A 9 20.28 -3.09 8.19
CA PHE A 9 19.63 -1.79 8.00
C PHE A 9 20.31 -1.05 6.84
N LEU A 10 19.52 -0.65 5.86
CA LEU A 10 19.92 -0.03 4.62
C LEU A 10 19.10 1.24 4.38
N MET A 11 19.51 2.04 3.41
CA MET A 11 18.73 3.14 2.86
C MET A 11 18.62 2.97 1.34
N ASP A 12 17.49 3.33 0.78
CA ASP A 12 17.29 3.37 -0.67
C ASP A 12 18.33 4.30 -1.31
N GLY A 13 19.10 3.79 -2.26
CA GLY A 13 20.23 4.48 -2.89
C GLY A 13 21.59 4.22 -2.25
N ASP A 14 21.68 3.51 -1.11
CA ASP A 14 22.97 3.16 -0.51
C ASP A 14 23.76 2.21 -1.40
N LYS A 15 25.08 2.42 -1.44
CA LYS A 15 25.99 1.51 -2.10
C LYS A 15 26.12 0.22 -1.30
N LEU A 16 25.83 -0.91 -1.94
CA LEU A 16 25.88 -2.22 -1.34
C LEU A 16 27.22 -2.92 -1.62
N ASP A 17 27.66 -3.73 -0.65
CA ASP A 17 28.71 -4.70 -0.91
C ASP A 17 28.20 -5.88 -1.73
N GLY A 18 29.14 -6.68 -2.29
CA GLY A 18 28.80 -7.81 -3.15
C GLY A 18 28.04 -8.92 -2.44
N ALA A 19 28.27 -9.10 -1.13
CA ALA A 19 27.65 -10.17 -0.35
C ALA A 19 26.17 -9.85 -0.08
N ILE A 20 25.86 -8.63 0.34
CA ILE A 20 24.47 -8.17 0.52
C ILE A 20 23.74 -8.13 -0.81
N ALA A 21 24.34 -7.54 -1.86
CA ALA A 21 23.71 -7.41 -3.16
C ALA A 21 23.37 -8.77 -3.81
N SER A 22 24.13 -9.82 -3.54
CA SER A 22 23.85 -11.16 -4.06
C SER A 22 22.66 -11.84 -3.37
N LYS A 23 22.31 -11.43 -2.15
CA LYS A 23 21.16 -11.97 -1.41
C LYS A 23 19.83 -11.38 -1.87
N ILE A 24 19.82 -10.14 -2.36
CA ILE A 24 18.61 -9.40 -2.77
C ILE A 24 18.74 -8.86 -4.22
N PRO A 25 19.07 -9.68 -5.23
CA PRO A 25 19.43 -9.20 -6.57
C PRO A 25 18.33 -8.39 -7.25
N ASP A 26 17.05 -8.71 -7.02
CA ASP A 26 15.89 -8.04 -7.63
C ASP A 26 15.64 -6.62 -7.07
N TYR A 27 16.32 -6.31 -5.97
CA TYR A 27 16.20 -5.02 -5.26
C TYR A 27 17.49 -4.19 -5.33
N VAL A 28 18.30 -4.47 -6.34
CA VAL A 28 19.59 -3.83 -6.58
C VAL A 28 19.64 -3.23 -7.97
N VAL A 29 20.03 -1.97 -8.07
CA VAL A 29 20.34 -1.32 -9.34
C VAL A 29 21.84 -1.22 -9.51
N SER A 30 22.33 -1.59 -10.70
CA SER A 30 23.76 -1.58 -11.03
C SER A 30 24.11 -0.44 -11.97
N TYR A 31 25.11 0.36 -11.61
CA TYR A 31 25.72 1.37 -12.47
C TYR A 31 27.21 1.02 -12.64
N GLY A 32 27.54 0.41 -13.77
CA GLY A 32 28.87 -0.17 -14.00
C GLY A 32 29.15 -1.30 -13.01
N THR A 33 30.23 -1.17 -12.23
CA THR A 33 30.61 -2.17 -11.20
C THR A 33 29.99 -1.89 -9.83
N LYS A 34 29.28 -0.77 -9.66
CA LYS A 34 28.69 -0.37 -8.38
C LYS A 34 27.24 -0.83 -8.29
N ARG A 35 26.87 -1.35 -7.12
CA ARG A 35 25.53 -1.85 -6.81
C ARG A 35 24.89 -0.98 -5.74
N TYR A 36 23.61 -0.65 -5.90
CA TYR A 36 22.87 0.26 -5.01
C TYR A 36 21.56 -0.37 -4.58
N CYS A 37 21.20 -0.17 -3.34
CA CYS A 37 19.88 -0.52 -2.80
C CYS A 37 18.79 0.22 -3.58
N ASN A 38 17.73 -0.48 -3.99
CA ASN A 38 16.64 0.08 -4.78
C ASN A 38 15.29 -0.39 -4.24
N PHE A 39 15.06 -0.23 -2.95
CA PHE A 39 13.77 -0.50 -2.35
C PHE A 39 13.63 0.25 -1.02
N VAL A 40 12.38 0.40 -0.59
CA VAL A 40 12.01 0.83 0.75
C VAL A 40 11.05 -0.20 1.34
N GLY A 41 11.31 -0.62 2.59
CA GLY A 41 10.50 -1.62 3.29
C GLY A 41 11.32 -2.76 3.88
N MET A 42 10.73 -3.95 3.93
CA MET A 42 11.31 -5.14 4.55
C MET A 42 11.37 -6.31 3.55
N ILE A 43 12.52 -6.97 3.52
CA ILE A 43 12.73 -8.25 2.82
C ILE A 43 13.27 -9.24 3.83
N LEU A 44 12.59 -10.37 3.99
CA LEU A 44 13.05 -11.49 4.77
C LEU A 44 13.36 -12.63 3.80
N GLN A 45 14.61 -13.05 3.77
CA GLN A 45 15.10 -14.10 2.89
C GLN A 45 16.07 -15.01 3.65
N ASP A 46 15.75 -16.30 3.70
CA ASP A 46 16.50 -17.31 4.45
C ASP A 46 16.66 -16.95 5.93
N GLU A 47 17.89 -16.70 6.38
CA GLU A 47 18.22 -16.29 7.76
C GLU A 47 18.53 -14.78 7.88
N ASP A 48 18.31 -14.02 6.82
CA ASP A 48 18.56 -12.58 6.77
C ASP A 48 17.27 -11.78 6.69
N ILE A 49 17.23 -10.66 7.42
CA ILE A 49 16.19 -9.66 7.31
C ILE A 49 16.82 -8.32 6.92
N PHE A 50 16.31 -7.72 5.84
CA PHE A 50 16.77 -6.45 5.31
C PHE A 50 15.66 -5.41 5.52
N PHE A 51 15.98 -4.34 6.24
CA PHE A 51 15.16 -3.15 6.36
C PHE A 51 15.80 -2.03 5.56
N SER A 52 15.08 -1.48 4.60
CA SER A 52 15.56 -0.34 3.83
C SER A 52 14.67 0.88 4.08
N PHE A 53 15.28 1.96 4.55
CA PHE A 53 14.64 3.24 4.82
C PHE A 53 14.60 4.11 3.55
N PRO A 54 13.70 5.10 3.48
CA PRO A 54 13.68 6.06 2.38
C PRO A 54 14.98 6.89 2.34
N LYS A 55 15.28 7.41 1.16
CA LYS A 55 16.35 8.41 0.97
C LYS A 55 16.18 9.56 1.96
N HIS A 56 17.28 10.02 2.51
CA HIS A 56 17.33 11.12 3.50
C HIS A 56 16.65 10.85 4.85
N PHE A 57 16.22 9.62 5.13
CA PHE A 57 15.79 9.28 6.48
C PHE A 57 17.03 9.01 7.36
N ASP A 58 17.20 9.76 8.44
CA ASP A 58 18.33 9.59 9.36
C ASP A 58 18.10 8.41 10.32
N TYR A 59 18.25 7.18 9.80
CA TYR A 59 18.12 5.96 10.61
C TYR A 59 19.39 5.68 11.45
N GLN A 60 20.54 6.29 11.12
CA GLN A 60 21.80 6.01 11.79
C GLN A 60 21.83 6.59 13.20
N SER A 61 21.08 7.66 13.47
CA SER A 61 20.93 8.26 14.79
C SER A 61 20.05 7.44 15.75
N LEU A 62 19.34 6.43 15.25
CA LEU A 62 18.36 5.63 15.99
C LEU A 62 18.99 4.34 16.52
N THR A 63 18.51 3.87 17.67
CA THR A 63 18.76 2.51 18.18
C THR A 63 18.07 1.48 17.27
N ASP A 64 18.47 0.22 17.36
CA ASP A 64 17.87 -0.82 16.52
C ASP A 64 16.37 -1.04 16.81
N ASP A 65 15.95 -0.89 18.07
CA ASP A 65 14.54 -0.96 18.44
C ASP A 65 13.74 0.21 17.86
N GLU A 66 14.27 1.43 17.88
CA GLU A 66 13.63 2.60 17.25
C GLU A 66 13.56 2.46 15.73
N LYS A 67 14.60 1.91 15.09
CA LYS A 67 14.58 1.59 13.64
C LYS A 67 13.44 0.64 13.29
N ILE A 68 13.27 -0.42 14.09
CA ILE A 68 12.19 -1.39 13.91
C ILE A 68 10.83 -0.72 14.12
N GLU A 69 10.67 0.12 15.13
CA GLU A 69 9.41 0.85 15.38
C GLU A 69 9.03 1.77 14.23
N VAL A 70 9.98 2.55 13.70
CA VAL A 70 9.75 3.42 12.53
C VAL A 70 9.41 2.57 11.31
N MET A 71 10.15 1.49 11.08
CA MET A 71 9.87 0.58 9.96
C MET A 71 8.47 -0.03 10.08
N ASN A 72 8.04 -0.46 11.25
CA ASN A 72 6.68 -0.95 11.48
C ASN A 72 5.63 0.08 11.05
N GLY A 73 5.81 1.35 11.44
CA GLY A 73 4.93 2.43 10.99
C GLY A 73 4.86 2.56 9.47
N MET A 74 5.99 2.47 8.78
CA MET A 74 6.07 2.51 7.31
C MET A 74 5.42 1.27 6.67
N LEU A 75 5.69 0.08 7.22
CA LEU A 75 5.09 -1.15 6.72
C LEU A 75 3.57 -1.15 6.87
N HIS A 76 3.02 -0.52 7.90
CA HIS A 76 1.57 -0.30 8.00
C HIS A 76 1.02 0.57 6.88
N LEU A 77 1.75 1.61 6.44
CA LEU A 77 1.36 2.42 5.28
C LEU A 77 1.37 1.57 4.00
N PHE A 78 2.43 0.79 3.77
CA PHE A 78 2.55 -0.09 2.59
C PHE A 78 1.51 -1.19 2.59
N TYR A 79 1.37 -1.92 3.69
CA TYR A 79 0.44 -3.02 3.83
C TYR A 79 -1.01 -2.60 3.56
N ARG A 80 -1.43 -1.43 4.06
CA ARG A 80 -2.77 -0.89 3.83
C ARG A 80 -2.91 -0.24 2.46
N GLY A 81 -1.83 0.31 1.91
CA GLY A 81 -1.77 0.91 0.58
C GLY A 81 -1.62 -0.09 -0.57
N GLY A 82 -1.59 -1.41 -0.29
CA GLY A 82 -1.51 -2.44 -1.34
C GLY A 82 -0.09 -2.70 -1.86
N ALA A 83 0.95 -2.12 -1.26
CA ALA A 83 2.33 -2.48 -1.60
C ALA A 83 2.59 -3.95 -1.25
N GLY A 84 3.00 -4.73 -2.21
CA GLY A 84 3.14 -6.19 -2.12
C GLY A 84 2.15 -6.97 -2.99
N SER A 85 1.10 -6.30 -3.52
CA SER A 85 0.16 -6.89 -4.47
C SER A 85 0.61 -6.80 -5.94
N GLY A 86 1.67 -6.04 -6.24
CA GLY A 86 1.98 -5.60 -7.60
C GLY A 86 2.99 -6.41 -8.40
N THR A 87 3.72 -7.35 -7.81
CA THR A 87 4.63 -8.22 -8.56
C THR A 87 4.17 -9.66 -8.42
N GLY A 88 3.56 -10.21 -9.47
CA GLY A 88 3.02 -11.57 -9.51
C GLY A 88 4.06 -12.69 -9.40
N GLU A 89 5.08 -12.53 -8.59
CA GLU A 89 6.07 -13.56 -8.31
C GLU A 89 5.53 -14.58 -7.32
N GLN A 90 5.48 -15.82 -7.75
CA GLN A 90 4.92 -16.97 -7.01
C GLN A 90 5.58 -17.25 -5.64
N ASN A 91 6.67 -16.57 -5.31
CA ASN A 91 7.50 -16.86 -4.13
C ASN A 91 7.34 -15.82 -2.99
N GLN A 92 6.54 -14.77 -3.18
CA GLN A 92 6.34 -13.73 -2.17
C GLN A 92 5.21 -14.09 -1.20
N PHE A 93 5.33 -13.65 0.06
CA PHE A 93 4.26 -13.82 1.04
C PHE A 93 2.95 -13.20 0.51
N PRO A 94 1.86 -13.96 0.45
CA PRO A 94 0.62 -13.53 -0.18
C PRO A 94 -0.18 -12.61 0.75
N PHE A 95 0.24 -11.36 0.90
CA PHE A 95 -0.39 -10.38 1.80
C PHE A 95 -1.87 -10.19 1.52
N ASP A 96 -2.31 -10.12 0.26
CA ASP A 96 -3.73 -9.97 -0.09
C ASP A 96 -4.57 -11.15 0.39
N SER A 97 -4.03 -12.35 0.25
CA SER A 97 -4.66 -13.56 0.74
C SER A 97 -4.72 -13.57 2.26
N TYR A 98 -3.62 -13.22 2.92
CA TYR A 98 -3.56 -13.09 4.36
C TYR A 98 -4.55 -12.02 4.88
N GLN A 99 -4.60 -10.84 4.27
CA GLN A 99 -5.56 -9.79 4.60
C GLN A 99 -7.01 -10.25 4.44
N THR A 100 -7.30 -11.02 3.42
CA THR A 100 -8.65 -11.57 3.20
C THR A 100 -9.05 -12.49 4.35
N VAL A 101 -8.12 -13.34 4.83
CA VAL A 101 -8.36 -14.20 6.00
C VAL A 101 -8.54 -13.36 7.27
N VAL A 102 -7.68 -12.36 7.52
CA VAL A 102 -7.79 -11.46 8.68
C VAL A 102 -9.11 -10.67 8.67
N ARG A 103 -9.50 -10.14 7.50
CA ARG A 103 -10.77 -9.39 7.35
C ARG A 103 -11.97 -10.28 7.63
N TYR A 104 -11.94 -11.51 7.11
CA TYR A 104 -12.99 -12.48 7.40
C TYR A 104 -13.05 -12.78 8.90
N MET A 105 -11.90 -13.05 9.53
CA MET A 105 -11.80 -13.29 10.97
C MET A 105 -12.35 -12.14 11.82
N LYS A 106 -12.03 -10.89 11.46
CA LYS A 106 -12.51 -9.71 12.18
C LYS A 106 -14.03 -9.48 12.06
N ASN A 107 -14.59 -9.80 10.89
CA ASN A 107 -16.01 -9.53 10.61
C ASN A 107 -16.94 -10.68 11.05
N TYR A 108 -16.47 -11.91 10.98
CA TYR A 108 -17.32 -13.09 11.13
C TYR A 108 -16.78 -14.12 12.14
N GLY A 109 -15.55 -13.98 12.63
CA GLY A 109 -14.86 -15.00 13.41
C GLY A 109 -14.34 -16.15 12.53
N LEU A 110 -14.00 -17.27 13.16
CA LEU A 110 -13.66 -18.48 12.42
C LEU A 110 -14.86 -18.98 11.63
N TYR A 111 -14.59 -19.56 10.45
CA TYR A 111 -15.66 -20.08 9.60
C TYR A 111 -16.46 -21.17 10.31
N GLN A 112 -17.77 -21.03 10.37
CA GLN A 112 -18.68 -22.01 10.95
C GLN A 112 -19.86 -22.22 10.01
N ARG A 113 -20.12 -23.49 9.70
CA ARG A 113 -21.31 -23.86 8.93
C ARG A 113 -22.37 -24.36 9.88
N GLN A 114 -23.53 -23.73 9.84
CA GLN A 114 -24.71 -24.25 10.51
C GLN A 114 -25.34 -25.33 9.65
N THR A 115 -25.29 -26.57 10.11
CA THR A 115 -25.95 -27.68 9.46
C THR A 115 -27.17 -28.09 10.29
N LYS A 116 -28.33 -28.19 9.61
CA LYS A 116 -29.53 -28.72 10.21
C LYS A 116 -29.42 -30.23 10.28
N VAL A 117 -29.28 -30.77 11.49
CA VAL A 117 -29.26 -32.20 11.69
C VAL A 117 -30.61 -32.67 12.20
N GLU A 118 -31.18 -33.66 11.49
CA GLU A 118 -32.43 -34.34 11.87
C GLU A 118 -32.09 -35.52 12.76
N LYS A 119 -32.77 -35.62 13.88
CA LYS A 119 -32.70 -36.80 14.79
C LYS A 119 -34.08 -37.18 15.26
N PHE A 120 -34.29 -38.50 15.43
CA PHE A 120 -35.41 -38.98 16.19
C PHE A 120 -35.15 -38.75 17.70
N GLY A 121 -36.10 -38.09 18.36
CA GLY A 121 -35.95 -37.80 19.79
C GLY A 121 -36.90 -36.69 20.26
N TYR A 122 -36.67 -36.24 21.52
CA TYR A 122 -37.58 -35.33 22.20
C TYR A 122 -36.93 -33.96 22.49
N SER A 123 -35.72 -33.75 22.02
CA SER A 123 -34.93 -32.56 22.32
C SER A 123 -34.59 -31.85 21.02
N GLY A 124 -35.06 -30.61 20.83
CA GLY A 124 -34.91 -29.76 19.66
C GLY A 124 -36.25 -29.25 19.13
N ARG A 125 -36.22 -28.49 18.02
CA ARG A 125 -37.45 -28.02 17.36
C ARG A 125 -38.05 -29.19 16.57
N VAL A 126 -39.33 -29.54 16.85
CA VAL A 126 -40.03 -30.62 16.16
C VAL A 126 -40.39 -30.19 14.73
N ASP A 127 -40.03 -31.01 13.74
CA ASP A 127 -40.53 -30.93 12.38
C ASP A 127 -41.79 -31.84 12.26
N TRP A 128 -42.95 -31.24 12.43
CA TRP A 128 -44.22 -31.95 12.42
C TRP A 128 -44.49 -32.67 11.06
N ASN A 129 -44.11 -32.02 9.93
CA ASN A 129 -44.33 -32.67 8.63
C ASN A 129 -43.51 -33.95 8.49
N LYS A 130 -42.28 -33.95 8.96
CA LYS A 130 -41.41 -35.15 8.93
C LYS A 130 -41.78 -36.14 10.03
N THR A 131 -42.18 -35.66 11.19
CA THR A 131 -42.67 -36.53 12.27
C THR A 131 -43.86 -37.36 11.82
N ILE A 132 -44.86 -36.72 11.22
CA ILE A 132 -46.07 -37.43 10.72
C ILE A 132 -45.69 -38.43 9.61
N ARG A 133 -44.71 -38.15 8.77
CA ARG A 133 -44.28 -39.01 7.66
C ARG A 133 -43.37 -40.16 8.05
N LYS A 134 -42.53 -39.97 9.07
CA LYS A 134 -41.42 -40.88 9.41
C LYS A 134 -41.59 -41.60 10.75
N SER A 135 -42.49 -41.14 11.61
CA SER A 135 -42.67 -41.69 12.96
C SER A 135 -43.91 -42.61 13.04
N ASN A 136 -43.90 -43.52 13.97
CA ASN A 136 -45.01 -44.43 14.20
C ASN A 136 -46.19 -43.70 14.83
N ALA A 137 -47.36 -43.90 14.26
CA ALA A 137 -48.61 -43.41 14.83
C ALA A 137 -49.07 -44.31 15.99
N VAL A 138 -49.22 -43.74 17.16
CA VAL A 138 -49.76 -44.40 18.33
C VAL A 138 -51.17 -43.86 18.57
N ILE A 139 -52.17 -44.73 18.43
CA ILE A 139 -53.58 -44.39 18.62
C ILE A 139 -53.90 -44.46 20.11
N GLN A 140 -54.41 -43.38 20.67
CA GLN A 140 -54.88 -43.25 22.05
C GLN A 140 -56.35 -42.86 22.10
N LYS A 141 -56.96 -43.00 23.28
CA LYS A 141 -58.40 -42.67 23.47
C LYS A 141 -58.78 -41.25 22.97
N ASN A 142 -57.84 -40.33 23.08
CA ASN A 142 -58.11 -38.89 22.80
C ASN A 142 -57.41 -38.38 21.53
N GLY A 143 -56.83 -39.23 20.65
CA GLY A 143 -56.17 -38.81 19.45
C GLY A 143 -55.01 -39.69 18.98
N ILE A 144 -54.29 -39.22 17.98
CA ILE A 144 -53.13 -39.90 17.40
C ILE A 144 -51.86 -39.13 17.85
N VAL A 145 -50.91 -39.84 18.39
CA VAL A 145 -49.60 -39.30 18.76
C VAL A 145 -48.54 -39.97 17.88
N PHE A 146 -47.68 -39.17 17.29
CA PHE A 146 -46.53 -39.65 16.46
C PHE A 146 -45.27 -39.69 17.32
N MET A 147 -44.65 -40.83 17.45
CA MET A 147 -43.43 -41.02 18.30
C MET A 147 -42.45 -41.99 17.63
N PRO A 148 -41.11 -41.75 17.79
CA PRO A 148 -40.46 -40.56 18.35
C PRO A 148 -40.57 -39.35 17.42
N PHE A 149 -40.46 -38.13 17.95
CA PHE A 149 -40.49 -36.94 17.10
C PHE A 149 -39.27 -36.84 16.19
N VAL A 150 -39.42 -36.32 14.99
CA VAL A 150 -38.29 -35.85 14.18
C VAL A 150 -37.97 -34.43 14.61
N THR A 151 -36.80 -34.25 15.20
CA THR A 151 -36.35 -32.96 15.71
C THR A 151 -35.22 -32.42 14.82
N ILE A 152 -35.21 -31.09 14.60
CA ILE A 152 -34.18 -30.39 13.91
C ILE A 152 -33.33 -29.61 14.93
N ARG A 153 -32.03 -29.77 14.83
CA ARG A 153 -31.06 -28.96 15.56
C ARG A 153 -30.10 -28.33 14.59
N ASN A 154 -29.81 -27.07 14.82
CA ASN A 154 -28.68 -26.40 14.14
C ASN A 154 -27.42 -26.79 14.92
N ILE A 155 -26.48 -27.45 14.26
CA ILE A 155 -25.16 -27.78 14.81
C ILE A 155 -24.16 -26.94 14.02
N ASN A 156 -23.33 -26.19 14.74
CA ASN A 156 -22.17 -25.50 14.17
C ASN A 156 -21.03 -26.50 14.09
N TYR A 157 -20.57 -26.78 12.90
CA TYR A 157 -19.37 -27.59 12.71
C TYR A 157 -18.20 -26.65 12.44
N SER A 158 -17.09 -26.85 13.17
CA SER A 158 -15.81 -26.36 12.74
C SER A 158 -15.43 -27.19 11.52
N GLU A 159 -15.34 -26.53 10.36
CA GLU A 159 -15.00 -27.21 9.13
C GLU A 159 -13.50 -27.05 8.84
N PHE A 160 -13.01 -27.83 7.91
CA PHE A 160 -11.62 -27.76 7.44
C PHE A 160 -11.18 -26.32 7.06
N ILE A 161 -12.12 -25.47 6.59
CA ILE A 161 -11.85 -24.05 6.32
C ILE A 161 -11.43 -23.31 7.59
N SER A 162 -12.06 -23.59 8.75
CA SER A 162 -11.69 -22.97 10.02
C SER A 162 -10.28 -23.35 10.43
N GLU A 163 -9.93 -24.63 10.30
CA GLU A 163 -8.59 -25.13 10.57
C GLU A 163 -7.55 -24.49 9.65
N CYS A 164 -7.89 -24.29 8.36
CA CYS A 164 -7.04 -23.56 7.42
C CYS A 164 -6.83 -22.09 7.84
N MET A 165 -7.89 -21.41 8.31
CA MET A 165 -7.79 -20.04 8.83
C MET A 165 -6.89 -19.99 10.08
N GLU A 166 -7.09 -20.90 11.02
CA GLU A 166 -6.26 -21.02 12.23
C GLU A 166 -4.79 -21.21 11.87
N TYR A 167 -4.50 -22.09 10.91
CA TYR A 167 -3.13 -22.31 10.44
C TYR A 167 -2.53 -21.03 9.85
N VAL A 168 -3.24 -20.36 8.92
CA VAL A 168 -2.75 -19.14 8.26
C VAL A 168 -2.44 -18.06 9.28
N LEU A 169 -3.36 -17.81 10.22
CA LEU A 169 -3.20 -16.77 11.23
C LEU A 169 -2.07 -17.10 12.21
N SER A 170 -2.05 -18.33 12.77
CA SER A 170 -1.04 -18.76 13.74
C SER A 170 0.36 -18.80 13.12
N TYR A 171 0.49 -19.37 11.93
CA TYR A 171 1.77 -19.43 11.24
C TYR A 171 2.34 -18.04 10.96
N SER A 172 1.50 -17.15 10.42
CA SER A 172 1.95 -15.80 10.09
C SER A 172 2.36 -15.01 11.34
N PHE A 173 1.58 -15.12 12.41
CA PHE A 173 1.89 -14.45 13.68
C PHE A 173 3.17 -15.01 14.32
N GLU A 174 3.29 -16.32 14.50
CA GLU A 174 4.44 -16.92 15.18
C GLU A 174 5.74 -16.78 14.40
N SER A 175 5.65 -16.80 13.06
CA SER A 175 6.84 -16.66 12.21
C SER A 175 7.36 -15.22 12.13
N TYR A 176 6.48 -14.22 12.13
CA TYR A 176 6.86 -12.86 11.71
C TYR A 176 6.57 -11.76 12.73
N SER A 177 5.76 -11.98 13.77
CA SER A 177 5.41 -10.94 14.76
C SER A 177 6.61 -10.42 15.56
N LYS A 178 7.69 -11.16 15.61
CA LYS A 178 8.95 -10.75 16.26
C LYS A 178 9.68 -9.63 15.51
N PHE A 179 9.39 -9.49 14.22
CA PHE A 179 10.05 -8.54 13.35
C PHE A 179 9.15 -7.36 13.01
N VAL A 180 7.85 -7.62 12.85
CA VAL A 180 6.86 -6.61 12.45
C VAL A 180 5.51 -6.88 13.12
N ASP A 181 4.83 -5.82 13.53
CA ASP A 181 3.57 -5.87 14.29
C ASP A 181 2.29 -5.86 13.43
N ILE A 182 2.45 -5.99 12.09
CA ILE A 182 1.31 -5.99 11.15
C ILE A 182 0.48 -7.28 11.20
N PHE A 183 1.01 -8.34 11.81
CA PHE A 183 0.34 -9.63 11.83
C PHE A 183 -0.70 -9.72 12.95
N TYR A 184 -1.87 -10.27 12.60
CA TYR A 184 -2.98 -10.47 13.52
C TYR A 184 -2.59 -11.45 14.64
N SER A 185 -2.71 -11.02 15.90
CA SER A 185 -2.34 -11.82 17.06
C SER A 185 -3.28 -13.04 17.19
N TYR A 186 -2.77 -14.20 16.81
CA TYR A 186 -3.46 -15.49 16.88
C TYR A 186 -2.44 -16.61 16.97
N SER A 187 -2.58 -17.49 17.96
CA SER A 187 -1.66 -18.59 18.19
C SER A 187 -2.43 -19.82 18.64
N ASN A 188 -3.13 -20.45 17.70
CA ASN A 188 -3.86 -21.71 17.92
C ASN A 188 -3.74 -22.55 16.64
N PHE A 189 -2.72 -23.41 16.60
CA PHE A 189 -2.52 -24.31 15.46
C PHE A 189 -3.52 -25.45 15.46
N PRO A 190 -4.09 -25.80 14.30
CA PRO A 190 -4.94 -26.95 14.16
C PRO A 190 -4.14 -28.24 14.41
N SER A 191 -4.77 -29.20 15.08
CA SER A 191 -4.16 -30.51 15.37
C SER A 191 -4.25 -31.51 14.20
N ASN A 192 -4.93 -31.16 13.12
CA ASN A 192 -5.18 -32.04 11.98
C ASN A 192 -3.87 -32.37 11.24
N PRO A 193 -3.53 -33.67 11.06
CA PRO A 193 -2.28 -34.08 10.39
C PRO A 193 -2.14 -33.64 8.94
N ILE A 194 -3.21 -33.23 8.28
CA ILE A 194 -3.20 -32.76 6.89
C ILE A 194 -2.26 -31.56 6.69
N PHE A 195 -2.06 -30.72 7.73
CA PHE A 195 -1.16 -29.57 7.69
C PHE A 195 0.33 -29.91 7.66
N LYS A 196 0.67 -31.21 7.65
CA LYS A 196 2.03 -31.68 7.33
C LYS A 196 2.27 -31.77 5.81
N ASP A 197 1.20 -31.73 5.01
CA ASP A 197 1.26 -31.79 3.53
C ASP A 197 0.32 -30.75 2.94
N PHE A 198 0.89 -29.57 2.61
CA PHE A 198 0.12 -28.44 2.07
C PHE A 198 -0.49 -28.74 0.69
N SER A 199 0.11 -29.64 -0.10
CA SER A 199 -0.46 -30.07 -1.36
C SER A 199 -1.82 -30.73 -1.16
N ARG A 200 -1.98 -31.51 -0.11
CA ARG A 200 -3.27 -32.09 0.28
C ARG A 200 -4.26 -31.03 0.77
N CYS A 201 -3.79 -30.02 1.52
CA CYS A 201 -4.64 -28.89 1.92
C CYS A 201 -5.21 -28.18 0.69
N ILE A 202 -4.38 -27.93 -0.32
CA ILE A 202 -4.80 -27.29 -1.59
C ILE A 202 -5.86 -28.14 -2.28
N LEU A 203 -5.59 -29.43 -2.50
CA LEU A 203 -6.53 -30.35 -3.17
C LEU A 203 -7.89 -30.42 -2.47
N GLU A 204 -7.89 -30.48 -1.12
CA GLU A 204 -9.13 -30.52 -0.34
C GLU A 204 -9.91 -29.20 -0.45
N LEU A 205 -9.21 -28.02 -0.38
CA LEU A 205 -9.85 -26.72 -0.57
C LEU A 205 -10.43 -26.57 -1.99
N GLU A 206 -9.71 -27.03 -3.02
CA GLU A 206 -10.21 -27.01 -4.41
C GLU A 206 -11.44 -27.92 -4.58
N ARG A 207 -11.43 -29.10 -3.96
CA ARG A 207 -12.55 -30.04 -3.98
C ARG A 207 -13.83 -29.46 -3.37
N ILE A 208 -13.71 -28.78 -2.23
CA ILE A 208 -14.87 -28.23 -1.51
C ILE A 208 -15.35 -26.88 -2.06
N ARG A 209 -14.49 -26.14 -2.81
CA ARG A 209 -14.78 -24.79 -3.31
C ARG A 209 -16.11 -24.71 -4.06
N GLY A 210 -16.46 -25.74 -4.82
CA GLY A 210 -17.73 -25.80 -5.59
C GLY A 210 -18.99 -25.81 -4.73
N ASN A 211 -18.88 -26.13 -3.43
CA ASN A 211 -20.01 -26.21 -2.50
C ASN A 211 -20.37 -24.87 -1.83
N TYR A 212 -19.62 -23.82 -2.13
CA TYR A 212 -19.78 -22.49 -1.55
C TYR A 212 -20.22 -21.49 -2.62
N PHE A 213 -21.27 -20.73 -2.33
CA PHE A 213 -21.93 -19.87 -3.31
C PHE A 213 -21.80 -18.37 -2.98
N LYS A 214 -21.61 -18.02 -1.70
CA LYS A 214 -21.44 -16.63 -1.28
C LYS A 214 -20.05 -16.11 -1.70
N ASP A 215 -20.01 -14.89 -2.22
CA ASP A 215 -18.77 -14.30 -2.73
C ASP A 215 -17.68 -14.18 -1.66
N GLU A 216 -18.06 -13.86 -0.42
CA GLU A 216 -17.09 -13.78 0.70
C GLU A 216 -16.48 -15.15 1.05
N GLU A 217 -17.29 -16.22 0.97
CA GLU A 217 -16.79 -17.59 1.19
C GLU A 217 -15.84 -18.01 0.07
N LYS A 218 -16.18 -17.70 -1.18
CA LYS A 218 -15.32 -17.97 -2.35
C LYS A 218 -14.00 -17.22 -2.27
N LYS A 219 -14.04 -15.93 -1.89
CA LYS A 219 -12.83 -15.11 -1.69
C LYS A 219 -11.95 -15.70 -0.59
N LEU A 220 -12.55 -16.11 0.54
CA LEU A 220 -11.82 -16.75 1.64
C LEU A 220 -11.13 -18.03 1.18
N ILE A 221 -11.85 -18.96 0.52
CA ILE A 221 -11.28 -20.23 0.06
C ILE A 221 -10.16 -20.01 -0.95
N ASN A 222 -10.34 -19.07 -1.89
CA ASN A 222 -9.28 -18.72 -2.86
C ASN A 222 -8.04 -18.15 -2.16
N ALA A 223 -8.23 -17.30 -1.15
CA ALA A 223 -7.14 -16.76 -0.35
C ALA A 223 -6.36 -17.87 0.41
N LEU A 224 -7.08 -18.83 1.01
CA LEU A 224 -6.46 -19.97 1.68
C LEU A 224 -5.66 -20.84 0.68
N ILE A 225 -6.21 -21.11 -0.51
CA ILE A 225 -5.50 -21.85 -1.57
C ILE A 225 -4.21 -21.14 -1.97
N GLN A 226 -4.25 -19.82 -2.19
CA GLN A 226 -3.06 -19.05 -2.55
C GLN A 226 -2.00 -19.08 -1.45
N PHE A 227 -2.42 -18.95 -0.19
CA PHE A 227 -1.51 -19.05 0.94
C PHE A 227 -0.81 -20.42 1.01
N PHE A 228 -1.55 -21.51 0.87
CA PHE A 228 -0.94 -22.84 0.89
C PHE A 228 -0.08 -23.12 -0.34
N ARG A 229 -0.41 -22.57 -1.52
CA ARG A 229 0.46 -22.63 -2.70
C ARG A 229 1.80 -21.97 -2.44
N TRP A 230 1.79 -20.78 -1.83
CA TRP A 230 3.02 -20.13 -1.40
C TRP A 230 3.79 -20.99 -0.40
N ARG A 231 3.11 -21.65 0.54
CA ARG A 231 3.77 -22.56 1.52
C ARG A 231 4.40 -23.80 0.89
N THR A 232 3.96 -24.23 -0.29
CA THR A 232 4.59 -25.34 -1.02
C THR A 232 5.82 -24.91 -1.81
N SER A 233 6.04 -23.62 -2.03
CA SER A 233 7.26 -23.12 -2.67
C SER A 233 8.48 -23.29 -1.75
N THR A 234 9.62 -23.62 -2.34
CA THR A 234 10.88 -23.86 -1.60
C THR A 234 11.47 -22.60 -0.98
N LEU A 235 11.04 -21.42 -1.44
CA LEU A 235 11.51 -20.11 -0.99
C LEU A 235 10.34 -19.40 -0.30
N SER A 236 10.32 -19.42 1.02
CA SER A 236 9.32 -18.71 1.81
C SER A 236 9.78 -17.30 2.15
N ASN A 237 10.10 -16.50 1.13
CA ASN A 237 10.50 -15.10 1.30
C ASN A 237 9.30 -14.25 1.68
N VAL A 238 9.46 -13.37 2.66
CA VAL A 238 8.47 -12.34 2.98
C VAL A 238 8.99 -11.02 2.48
N ILE A 239 8.30 -10.44 1.51
CA ILE A 239 8.67 -9.17 0.92
C ILE A 239 7.51 -8.20 1.15
N LEU A 240 7.77 -7.15 1.90
CA LEU A 240 6.88 -6.01 2.08
C LEU A 240 7.69 -4.75 1.78
N ALA A 241 7.96 -4.55 0.52
CA ALA A 241 8.85 -3.51 0.02
C ALA A 241 8.35 -2.95 -1.31
N THR A 242 8.73 -1.73 -1.62
CA THR A 242 8.46 -1.09 -2.90
C THR A 242 9.74 -0.56 -3.52
N THR A 243 9.87 -0.72 -4.84
CA THR A 243 10.91 -0.07 -5.66
C THR A 243 10.44 1.27 -6.23
N LYS A 244 9.16 1.62 -6.02
CA LYS A 244 8.51 2.84 -6.49
C LYS A 244 8.10 3.73 -5.31
N PHE A 245 9.05 4.06 -4.46
CA PHE A 245 8.76 4.90 -3.30
C PHE A 245 8.45 6.36 -3.69
N ASP A 246 8.78 6.76 -4.89
CA ASP A 246 8.40 8.05 -5.47
C ASP A 246 6.89 8.29 -5.45
N THR A 247 6.07 7.29 -5.78
CA THR A 247 4.59 7.38 -5.68
C THR A 247 4.13 7.58 -4.23
N TYR A 248 4.76 6.89 -3.28
CA TYR A 248 4.47 7.08 -1.85
C TYR A 248 4.91 8.46 -1.37
N TRP A 249 6.08 8.92 -1.78
CA TRP A 249 6.57 10.25 -1.47
C TRP A 249 5.62 11.33 -1.96
N GLU A 250 5.18 11.27 -3.21
CA GLU A 250 4.21 12.21 -3.78
C GLU A 250 2.90 12.24 -2.96
N THR A 251 2.36 11.07 -2.63
CA THR A 251 1.13 10.97 -1.82
C THR A 251 1.34 11.52 -0.40
N MET A 252 2.46 11.20 0.24
CA MET A 252 2.78 11.71 1.58
C MET A 252 2.93 13.23 1.59
N ILE A 253 3.58 13.79 0.56
CA ILE A 253 3.71 15.25 0.38
C ILE A 253 2.35 15.90 0.19
N GLU A 254 1.45 15.32 -0.62
CA GLU A 254 0.10 15.87 -0.79
C GLU A 254 -0.66 15.95 0.54
N VAL A 255 -0.61 14.87 1.33
CA VAL A 255 -1.24 14.82 2.67
C VAL A 255 -0.59 15.83 3.62
N PHE A 256 0.74 15.96 3.56
CA PHE A 256 1.51 16.89 4.40
C PHE A 256 1.21 18.34 4.06
N LEU A 257 1.18 18.71 2.77
CA LEU A 257 0.80 20.05 2.29
C LEU A 257 -0.63 20.38 2.72
N ASN A 258 -1.58 19.50 2.46
CA ASN A 258 -2.99 19.69 2.80
C ASN A 258 -3.26 19.84 4.30
N GLY A 259 -2.32 19.46 5.14
CA GLY A 259 -2.44 19.60 6.60
C GLY A 259 -1.65 20.72 7.23
N ASN A 260 -0.58 21.17 6.55
CA ASN A 260 0.40 22.07 7.18
C ASN A 260 0.70 23.33 6.37
N PHE A 261 0.27 23.41 5.10
CA PHE A 261 0.56 24.56 4.27
C PHE A 261 -0.26 25.78 4.73
N ASN A 262 0.41 26.91 4.96
CA ASN A 262 -0.25 28.18 5.23
C ASN A 262 -0.22 29.09 4.00
N ARG A 263 0.98 29.53 3.58
CA ARG A 263 1.17 30.40 2.41
C ARG A 263 2.64 30.33 1.94
N ILE A 264 2.91 30.91 0.79
CA ILE A 264 4.28 31.18 0.34
C ILE A 264 4.62 32.63 0.70
N ASP A 265 5.79 32.84 1.31
CA ASP A 265 6.35 34.17 1.54
C ASP A 265 6.99 34.68 0.25
N SER A 266 6.41 35.68 -0.35
CA SER A 266 6.84 36.25 -1.63
C SER A 266 8.26 36.86 -1.63
N ARG A 267 8.82 37.15 -0.45
CA ARG A 267 10.18 37.73 -0.31
C ARG A 267 11.27 36.66 -0.26
N THR A 268 10.96 35.55 0.38
CA THR A 268 11.92 34.47 0.65
C THR A 268 11.63 33.20 -0.12
N ASP A 269 10.52 33.14 -0.84
CA ASP A 269 9.97 31.97 -1.53
C ASP A 269 9.73 30.76 -0.59
N LYS A 270 9.78 30.96 0.72
CA LYS A 270 9.55 29.88 1.68
C LYS A 270 8.09 29.57 1.82
N ILE A 271 7.78 28.26 1.87
CA ILE A 271 6.49 27.80 2.39
C ILE A 271 6.46 28.06 3.89
N LEU A 272 5.49 28.83 4.34
CA LEU A 272 5.20 29.00 5.74
C LEU A 272 4.24 27.90 6.16
N TRP A 273 4.64 27.18 7.18
CA TRP A 273 3.88 26.07 7.78
C TRP A 273 3.05 26.60 8.96
N GLY A 274 1.91 26.02 9.22
CA GLY A 274 1.06 26.39 10.35
C GLY A 274 -0.38 25.95 10.18
N ASP A 275 -1.29 26.59 10.92
CA ASP A 275 -2.69 26.26 10.89
C ASP A 275 -3.26 26.39 9.48
N HIS A 276 -4.12 25.42 9.14
CA HIS A 276 -4.69 25.23 7.81
C HIS A 276 -5.27 26.53 7.21
N SER A 277 -4.71 26.96 6.09
CA SER A 277 -5.08 28.21 5.37
C SER A 277 -6.36 28.07 4.53
N GLY A 278 -6.96 26.89 4.46
CA GLY A 278 -8.04 26.59 3.51
C GLY A 278 -7.52 26.25 2.09
N VAL A 279 -6.22 26.37 1.84
CA VAL A 279 -5.60 25.96 0.58
C VAL A 279 -5.60 24.45 0.48
N THR A 280 -6.11 23.91 -0.63
CA THR A 280 -6.12 22.47 -0.91
C THR A 280 -5.34 22.20 -2.18
N PHE A 281 -4.38 21.31 -2.07
CA PHE A 281 -3.64 20.77 -3.20
C PHE A 281 -4.29 19.50 -3.68
N SER A 282 -4.36 19.33 -4.98
CA SER A 282 -4.87 18.12 -5.61
C SER A 282 -4.15 17.87 -6.93
N LYS A 283 -4.16 16.62 -7.36
CA LYS A 283 -3.79 16.22 -8.71
C LYS A 283 -4.96 16.54 -9.62
N PRO A 284 -4.86 17.50 -10.55
CA PRO A 284 -5.94 17.78 -11.49
C PRO A 284 -6.07 16.62 -12.50
N ASP A 285 -7.20 16.62 -13.20
CA ASP A 285 -7.40 15.69 -14.32
C ASP A 285 -6.31 15.86 -15.37
N LYS A 286 -5.95 14.74 -16.01
CA LYS A 286 -4.93 14.74 -17.08
C LYS A 286 -5.38 15.63 -18.24
N MET A 287 -4.57 16.61 -18.57
CA MET A 287 -4.74 17.41 -19.78
C MET A 287 -4.04 16.72 -20.94
N TYR A 288 -4.67 16.77 -22.11
CA TYR A 288 -4.10 16.21 -23.34
C TYR A 288 -3.61 17.34 -24.24
N ILE A 289 -2.35 17.28 -24.65
CA ILE A 289 -1.85 18.11 -25.75
C ILE A 289 -1.91 17.25 -27.01
N GLU A 290 -2.77 17.63 -27.95
CA GLU A 290 -2.84 16.96 -29.25
C GLU A 290 -1.55 17.22 -30.05
N ALA A 291 -0.82 16.17 -30.37
CA ALA A 291 0.29 16.22 -31.31
C ALA A 291 -0.19 15.67 -32.65
N GLU A 292 -0.42 16.56 -33.61
CA GLU A 292 -0.92 16.19 -34.95
C GLU A 292 -0.01 15.19 -35.68
N SER A 293 1.30 15.24 -35.42
CA SER A 293 2.26 14.25 -35.92
C SER A 293 2.01 12.82 -35.43
N LEU A 294 1.51 12.65 -34.21
CA LEU A 294 1.15 11.33 -33.63
C LEU A 294 -0.19 10.84 -34.18
N ARG A 295 -1.12 11.76 -34.51
CA ARG A 295 -2.40 11.46 -35.13
C ARG A 295 -2.21 10.90 -36.54
N ARG A 296 -1.22 11.41 -37.29
CA ARG A 296 -0.86 10.93 -38.65
C ARG A 296 -0.22 9.55 -38.66
N SER A 297 0.39 9.11 -37.55
CA SER A 297 1.03 7.80 -37.42
C SER A 297 0.08 6.70 -36.95
N GLY A 298 -1.24 6.92 -36.93
CA GLY A 298 -2.24 5.89 -36.64
C GLY A 298 -2.43 5.56 -35.17
N TYR A 299 -1.85 6.33 -34.25
CA TYR A 299 -2.13 6.19 -32.83
C TYR A 299 -3.48 6.86 -32.49
N PRO A 300 -4.48 6.12 -32.00
CA PRO A 300 -5.85 6.65 -31.79
C PRO A 300 -5.94 7.74 -30.72
N THR A 301 -4.91 7.90 -29.88
CA THR A 301 -4.81 8.91 -28.82
C THR A 301 -3.46 9.59 -28.87
N GLY A 302 -3.22 10.38 -29.91
CA GLY A 302 -1.94 11.03 -30.19
C GLY A 302 -1.59 12.23 -29.30
N GLY A 303 -2.11 12.35 -28.09
CA GLY A 303 -1.80 13.42 -27.16
C GLY A 303 -0.82 13.01 -26.07
N LYS A 304 0.14 13.88 -25.74
CA LYS A 304 0.90 13.73 -24.50
C LYS A 304 0.05 14.19 -23.32
N LYS A 305 -0.02 13.34 -22.29
CA LYS A 305 -0.70 13.66 -21.03
C LYS A 305 0.16 14.62 -20.22
N ILE A 306 -0.45 15.70 -19.73
CA ILE A 306 0.12 16.58 -18.72
C ILE A 306 -0.66 16.36 -17.44
N GLN A 307 0.04 16.16 -16.36
CA GLN A 307 -0.55 16.09 -15.02
C GLN A 307 0.40 16.77 -14.05
N PHE A 308 -0.17 17.67 -13.24
CA PHE A 308 0.55 18.31 -12.14
C PHE A 308 0.46 17.42 -10.90
N ASP A 309 1.51 17.39 -10.10
CA ASP A 309 1.51 16.59 -8.87
C ASP A 309 0.68 17.29 -7.78
N HIS A 310 1.00 18.57 -7.49
CA HIS A 310 0.30 19.37 -6.49
C HIS A 310 -0.07 20.70 -7.07
N PHE A 311 -1.33 20.93 -7.25
CA PHE A 311 -1.86 22.15 -7.91
C PHE A 311 -2.91 22.83 -7.05
N HIS A 312 -2.80 24.15 -6.95
CA HIS A 312 -3.81 25.01 -6.34
C HIS A 312 -3.97 26.28 -7.16
N ILE A 313 -5.20 26.77 -7.33
CA ILE A 313 -5.52 28.03 -7.96
C ILE A 313 -6.47 28.86 -7.09
N ASP A 314 -6.07 30.07 -6.76
CA ASP A 314 -6.90 31.10 -6.14
C ASP A 314 -7.26 32.16 -7.19
N LYS A 315 -8.50 32.11 -7.67
CA LYS A 315 -8.97 33.01 -8.72
C LYS A 315 -9.19 34.44 -8.23
N GLU A 316 -9.48 34.61 -6.92
CA GLU A 316 -9.71 35.92 -6.33
C GLU A 316 -8.39 36.68 -6.17
N LYS A 317 -7.37 35.99 -5.69
CA LYS A 317 -6.02 36.54 -5.54
C LYS A 317 -5.21 36.49 -6.82
N LYS A 318 -5.70 35.82 -7.88
CA LYS A 318 -4.97 35.54 -9.11
C LYS A 318 -3.62 34.88 -8.81
N GLU A 319 -3.63 33.86 -7.97
CA GLU A 319 -2.45 33.09 -7.58
C GLU A 319 -2.59 31.62 -8.01
N ILE A 320 -1.52 31.08 -8.56
CA ILE A 320 -1.40 29.66 -8.86
C ILE A 320 -0.19 29.12 -8.12
N ILE A 321 -0.36 28.00 -7.44
CA ILE A 321 0.73 27.27 -6.79
C ILE A 321 0.88 25.96 -7.51
N LEU A 322 2.03 25.75 -8.13
CA LEU A 322 2.42 24.57 -8.88
C LEU A 322 3.65 23.96 -8.21
N LEU A 323 3.48 22.78 -7.60
CA LEU A 323 4.56 22.07 -6.94
C LEU A 323 4.67 20.65 -7.52
N ASP A 324 5.89 20.16 -7.70
CA ASP A 324 6.19 18.85 -8.28
C ASP A 324 7.11 18.08 -7.32
N SER A 325 6.68 16.89 -6.93
CA SER A 325 7.42 16.04 -5.99
C SER A 325 8.55 15.28 -6.67
N LYS A 326 9.73 15.33 -6.07
CA LYS A 326 10.91 14.63 -6.57
C LYS A 326 11.58 13.81 -5.47
N TYR A 327 11.56 12.51 -5.63
CA TYR A 327 12.25 11.59 -4.72
C TYR A 327 13.69 11.35 -5.19
N ILE A 328 14.59 12.25 -4.83
CA ILE A 328 15.99 12.25 -5.25
C ILE A 328 16.94 11.78 -4.14
N TYR A 329 18.10 11.22 -4.51
CA TYR A 329 19.12 10.77 -3.55
C TYR A 329 20.09 11.88 -3.16
N ASN A 330 20.43 12.76 -4.13
CA ASN A 330 21.36 13.85 -3.87
C ASN A 330 20.63 15.09 -3.35
N ASP A 331 21.31 15.89 -2.52
CA ASP A 331 20.80 17.16 -1.99
C ASP A 331 20.71 18.28 -3.03
N LYS A 332 20.90 17.99 -4.31
CA LYS A 332 20.86 18.98 -5.39
C LYS A 332 20.25 18.37 -6.65
N PHE A 333 19.37 19.14 -7.27
CA PHE A 333 18.91 18.85 -8.61
C PHE A 333 20.05 19.08 -9.61
N LYS A 334 20.24 18.13 -10.53
CA LYS A 334 21.30 18.21 -11.55
C LYS A 334 20.79 18.70 -12.91
N ASP A 335 19.49 18.53 -13.16
CA ASP A 335 18.86 18.81 -14.45
C ASP A 335 17.97 20.03 -14.37
N LEU A 336 17.87 20.79 -15.48
CA LEU A 336 17.07 22.02 -15.61
C LEU A 336 15.55 21.84 -15.43
N ASN A 337 15.08 20.62 -15.22
CA ASN A 337 13.68 20.32 -15.01
C ASN A 337 12.73 20.95 -16.06
N PHE A 338 13.02 20.67 -17.34
CA PHE A 338 12.26 21.22 -18.47
C PHE A 338 10.74 21.00 -18.36
N LYS A 339 10.32 19.91 -17.72
CA LYS A 339 8.90 19.62 -17.46
C LYS A 339 8.26 20.74 -16.64
N GLN A 340 8.93 21.20 -15.58
CA GLN A 340 8.43 22.24 -14.70
C GLN A 340 8.42 23.62 -15.36
N ALA A 341 9.43 23.92 -16.17
CA ALA A 341 9.44 25.14 -17.00
C ALA A 341 8.30 25.13 -18.02
N PHE A 342 8.08 23.98 -18.70
CA PHE A 342 6.98 23.80 -19.63
C PHE A 342 5.62 24.03 -18.95
N TYR A 343 5.41 23.51 -17.76
CA TYR A 343 4.18 23.70 -17.01
C TYR A 343 3.91 25.16 -16.66
N TYR A 344 4.95 25.89 -16.29
CA TYR A 344 4.86 27.33 -16.04
C TYR A 344 4.35 28.08 -17.28
N TYR A 345 4.98 27.87 -18.45
CA TYR A 345 4.56 28.54 -19.68
C TYR A 345 3.18 28.10 -20.14
N HIS A 346 2.84 26.86 -19.97
CA HIS A 346 1.51 26.36 -20.28
C HIS A 346 0.44 27.05 -19.42
N LEU A 347 0.65 27.17 -18.12
CA LEU A 347 -0.26 27.88 -17.23
C LEU A 347 -0.33 29.39 -17.60
N LYS A 348 0.79 30.02 -17.90
CA LYS A 348 0.80 31.41 -18.40
C LYS A 348 -0.01 31.59 -19.67
N SER A 349 0.07 30.64 -20.59
CA SER A 349 -0.73 30.71 -21.83
C SER A 349 -2.24 30.61 -21.62
N ILE A 350 -2.65 29.93 -20.54
CA ILE A 350 -4.08 29.74 -20.19
C ILE A 350 -4.62 30.92 -19.37
N TYR A 351 -3.87 31.35 -18.35
CA TYR A 351 -4.36 32.29 -17.34
C TYR A 351 -3.86 33.73 -17.55
N GLY A 352 -2.89 33.93 -18.45
CA GLY A 352 -2.33 35.25 -18.74
C GLY A 352 -1.30 35.73 -17.70
N ASP A 353 -0.77 36.96 -17.96
CA ASP A 353 0.27 37.56 -17.12
C ASP A 353 -0.27 38.12 -15.79
N GLU A 354 -1.56 38.20 -15.65
CA GLU A 354 -2.21 38.72 -14.45
C GLU A 354 -2.15 37.72 -13.25
N TYR A 355 -1.89 36.43 -13.55
CA TYR A 355 -1.72 35.41 -12.49
C TYR A 355 -0.26 35.34 -12.06
N ASN A 356 -0.06 35.42 -10.74
CA ASN A 356 1.22 35.11 -10.12
C ASN A 356 1.37 33.60 -9.95
N ILE A 357 2.39 32.99 -10.57
CA ILE A 357 2.60 31.55 -10.56
C ILE A 357 3.79 31.23 -9.66
N PHE A 358 3.55 30.64 -8.52
CA PHE A 358 4.56 30.03 -7.69
C PHE A 358 4.88 28.63 -8.20
N ASN A 359 6.14 28.41 -8.59
CA ASN A 359 6.57 27.19 -9.24
C ASN A 359 7.72 26.56 -8.45
N GLY A 360 7.50 25.34 -7.89
CA GLY A 360 8.46 24.73 -6.99
C GLY A 360 8.63 23.23 -7.19
N LEU A 361 9.76 22.74 -6.68
CA LEU A 361 10.13 21.34 -6.60
C LEU A 361 10.20 20.95 -5.13
N LEU A 362 9.63 19.81 -4.76
CA LEU A 362 9.59 19.31 -3.39
C LEU A 362 10.47 18.08 -3.27
N ALA A 363 11.58 18.18 -2.58
CA ALA A 363 12.53 17.08 -2.38
C ALA A 363 12.71 16.72 -0.91
N PRO A 364 13.04 15.45 -0.59
CA PRO A 364 13.35 15.05 0.76
C PRO A 364 14.72 15.56 1.20
N THR A 365 14.86 15.82 2.50
CA THR A 365 16.14 16.08 3.17
C THR A 365 16.17 15.43 4.54
N SER A 366 17.36 15.11 5.05
CA SER A 366 17.57 14.71 6.44
C SER A 366 17.67 15.90 7.40
N GLY A 367 17.93 17.11 6.87
CA GLY A 367 18.10 18.34 7.64
C GLY A 367 16.80 19.12 7.85
N GLU A 368 16.96 20.35 8.35
CA GLU A 368 15.85 21.29 8.49
C GLU A 368 15.32 21.74 7.11
N TYR A 369 14.06 22.22 7.10
CA TYR A 369 13.45 22.80 5.92
C TYR A 369 14.30 23.96 5.37
N ARG A 370 14.65 23.88 4.09
CA ARG A 370 15.41 24.91 3.37
C ARG A 370 14.89 25.14 1.97
N VAL A 371 15.23 26.27 1.42
CA VAL A 371 14.83 26.72 0.10
C VAL A 371 16.06 27.12 -0.69
N GLU A 372 16.15 26.69 -1.95
CA GLU A 372 17.19 27.06 -2.91
C GLU A 372 16.55 27.50 -4.22
N ILE A 373 17.18 28.39 -4.96
CA ILE A 373 16.70 28.81 -6.28
C ILE A 373 17.26 27.83 -7.30
N HIS A 374 16.38 27.11 -8.00
CA HIS A 374 16.73 26.19 -9.08
C HIS A 374 16.95 26.93 -10.40
N VAL A 375 15.99 27.77 -10.80
CA VAL A 375 16.03 28.60 -12.01
C VAL A 375 15.47 29.97 -11.66
N ASN A 376 16.15 31.01 -12.13
CA ASN A 376 15.66 32.39 -12.09
C ASN A 376 16.06 33.11 -13.35
N ARG A 377 15.10 33.30 -14.26
CA ARG A 377 15.32 33.98 -15.52
C ARG A 377 15.20 35.52 -15.45
N LYS A 378 15.45 36.10 -14.28
CA LYS A 378 15.56 37.54 -14.12
C LYS A 378 16.93 38.09 -14.53
N ASP A 379 17.92 37.21 -14.64
CA ASP A 379 19.28 37.63 -15.00
C ASP A 379 19.37 37.82 -16.52
N LYS A 380 19.65 39.05 -16.94
CA LYS A 380 19.93 39.38 -18.31
C LYS A 380 21.20 38.67 -18.77
N THR A 381 21.12 37.88 -19.82
CA THR A 381 22.31 37.46 -20.56
C THR A 381 22.56 38.49 -21.64
N GLU A 382 23.77 39.05 -21.73
CA GLU A 382 24.19 40.09 -22.66
C GLU A 382 23.88 39.76 -24.14
N ASP A 383 23.76 38.47 -24.46
CA ASP A 383 23.52 37.95 -25.81
C ASP A 383 22.05 37.94 -26.27
N MET A 384 21.08 38.14 -25.40
CA MET A 384 19.65 37.94 -25.72
C MET A 384 18.85 39.25 -25.94
N GLY A 385 19.50 40.39 -25.98
CA GLY A 385 18.80 41.68 -26.15
C GLY A 385 17.95 42.08 -24.95
N ASP A 386 17.55 43.33 -24.89
CA ASP A 386 16.91 43.95 -23.72
C ASP A 386 15.42 43.56 -23.49
N GLU A 387 14.90 42.55 -24.22
CA GLU A 387 13.47 42.30 -24.29
C GLU A 387 13.04 41.12 -23.44
N THR A 388 12.25 41.43 -22.43
CA THR A 388 11.32 40.62 -21.71
C THR A 388 11.88 39.39 -20.98
N VAL A 389 12.33 39.62 -19.77
CA VAL A 389 12.46 38.57 -18.74
C VAL A 389 11.06 38.01 -18.45
N ASP A 390 10.83 36.77 -18.84
CA ASP A 390 9.50 36.12 -18.78
C ASP A 390 9.04 35.73 -17.36
N GLY A 391 9.86 36.04 -16.33
CA GLY A 391 9.53 35.85 -14.95
C GLY A 391 9.54 34.38 -14.50
N LEU A 392 10.04 33.46 -15.33
CA LEU A 392 10.18 32.06 -14.92
C LEU A 392 11.12 31.96 -13.72
N LYS A 393 10.58 31.44 -12.62
CA LYS A 393 11.32 31.10 -11.42
C LYS A 393 10.91 29.68 -10.95
N ILE A 394 11.87 28.83 -10.68
CA ILE A 394 11.65 27.51 -10.09
C ILE A 394 12.42 27.47 -8.77
N VAL A 395 11.73 27.09 -7.71
CA VAL A 395 12.26 27.09 -6.35
C VAL A 395 12.30 25.67 -5.81
N GLU A 396 13.43 25.27 -5.25
CA GLU A 396 13.60 23.99 -4.60
C GLU A 396 13.22 24.10 -3.12
N HIS A 397 12.31 23.27 -2.66
CA HIS A 397 11.94 23.14 -1.26
C HIS A 397 12.37 21.77 -0.76
N TYR A 398 13.28 21.75 0.19
CA TYR A 398 13.78 20.54 0.83
C TYR A 398 13.04 20.33 2.14
N ILE A 399 12.23 19.26 2.22
CA ILE A 399 11.35 18.98 3.35
C ILE A 399 11.90 17.78 4.12
N ASN A 400 11.90 17.85 5.44
CA ASN A 400 12.43 16.78 6.28
C ASN A 400 11.63 15.47 6.09
N MET A 401 12.33 14.41 5.71
CA MET A 401 11.73 13.10 5.44
C MET A 401 11.04 12.52 6.70
N SER A 402 11.65 12.69 7.86
CA SER A 402 11.10 12.16 9.12
C SER A 402 9.80 12.84 9.51
N ASP A 403 9.68 14.15 9.27
CA ASP A 403 8.45 14.91 9.55
C ASP A 403 7.29 14.48 8.65
N VAL A 404 7.57 14.30 7.35
CA VAL A 404 6.57 13.83 6.38
C VAL A 404 6.10 12.41 6.68
N LEU A 405 7.02 11.50 7.03
CA LEU A 405 6.68 10.14 7.42
C LEU A 405 5.83 10.10 8.68
N ARG A 406 6.24 10.83 9.73
CA ARG A 406 5.50 10.91 10.99
C ARG A 406 4.09 11.44 10.75
N TYR A 407 3.95 12.53 10.01
CA TYR A 407 2.66 13.12 9.70
C TYR A 407 1.75 12.15 8.92
N SER A 408 2.30 11.44 7.95
CA SER A 408 1.55 10.46 7.15
C SER A 408 1.10 9.26 7.99
N LYS A 409 1.94 8.78 8.93
CA LYS A 409 1.59 7.75 9.90
C LYS A 409 0.43 8.20 10.79
N ASP A 410 0.49 9.41 11.33
CA ASP A 410 -0.53 9.97 12.22
C ASP A 410 -1.85 10.26 11.48
N ASN A 411 -1.79 10.48 10.16
CA ASN A 411 -2.93 10.74 9.28
C ASN A 411 -3.19 9.59 8.28
N ILE A 412 -2.99 8.35 8.69
CA ILE A 412 -3.03 7.17 7.81
C ILE A 412 -4.32 7.05 6.97
N SER A 413 -5.47 7.41 7.51
CA SER A 413 -6.75 7.37 6.77
C SER A 413 -6.78 8.35 5.60
N LYS A 414 -6.22 9.55 5.78
CA LYS A 414 -6.07 10.55 4.71
C LYS A 414 -5.08 10.05 3.67
N PHE A 415 -3.93 9.54 4.11
CA PHE A 415 -2.91 8.96 3.23
C PHE A 415 -3.50 7.88 2.32
N LEU A 416 -4.22 6.91 2.89
CA LEU A 416 -4.81 5.81 2.12
C LEU A 416 -5.89 6.28 1.13
N SER A 417 -6.69 7.27 1.50
CA SER A 417 -7.70 7.83 0.58
C SER A 417 -7.05 8.57 -0.59
N THR A 418 -5.99 9.34 -0.33
CA THR A 418 -5.23 10.06 -1.36
C THR A 418 -4.50 9.08 -2.28
N LEU A 419 -3.84 8.07 -1.73
CA LEU A 419 -3.16 7.04 -2.51
C LEU A 419 -4.12 6.33 -3.47
N ALA A 420 -5.30 5.92 -2.99
CA ALA A 420 -6.32 5.28 -3.82
C ALA A 420 -6.87 6.16 -4.94
N ILE A 421 -6.86 7.50 -4.78
CA ILE A 421 -7.23 8.45 -5.84
C ILE A 421 -6.09 8.55 -6.86
N ASN A 422 -4.85 8.66 -6.40
CA ASN A 422 -3.67 8.78 -7.25
C ASN A 422 -3.47 7.56 -8.13
N GLU A 423 -3.62 6.34 -7.60
CA GLU A 423 -3.53 5.08 -8.37
C GLU A 423 -4.60 4.95 -9.46
N ARG A 424 -5.80 5.49 -9.25
CA ARG A 424 -6.86 5.49 -10.29
C ARG A 424 -6.59 6.50 -11.40
N SER A 425 -5.77 7.50 -11.14
CA SER A 425 -5.43 8.55 -12.09
C SER A 425 -4.22 8.21 -12.97
N GLU A 426 -3.44 7.20 -12.65
CA GLU A 426 -2.35 6.64 -13.47
C GLU A 426 -2.90 5.67 -14.55
#